data_05a34f5adf86b5b6179695089d6fe212
#
_entry.id   05a34f5adf86b5b6179695089d6fe212
#
_cell.length_a   1.000
_cell.length_b   1.000
_cell.length_c   1.000
_cell.angle_alpha   90.00
_cell.angle_beta   90.00
_cell.angle_gamma   90.00
#
_symmetry.space_group_name_H-M   'P 1'
#
loop_
_entity.id
_entity.type
_entity.pdbx_description
1 polymer ?
#
loop_
_entity_poly.entity_id
_entity_poly.type
_entity_poly.pdbx_seq_one_letter_code
_entity_poly.pdbx_strand_id
1 'polypeptide(L)'
;MIRPSRPLIGLLVVASLAGAADARSKKHARQPQMAPANITTIGVNAYLWRAALDTLSFMAIAQTDSNGGVIITEWYVNPAVPTERMKVSVSILDSALRPDVLRVSSARQIYKNGQWVDTAVQASTNEKLEEIILQKARDLRRNAAANG
;
A
#
# COMPACT_ATOMS: atom_id res chain seq x y z
N MET A 1 -51.51 10.13 -80.27
CA MET A 1 -50.58 10.37 -81.40
C MET A 1 -49.41 11.19 -80.88
N ILE A 2 -48.26 10.73 -81.18
CA ILE A 2 -46.98 11.45 -81.20
C ILE A 2 -46.23 11.67 -79.89
N ARG A 3 -45.26 10.86 -79.72
CA ARG A 3 -43.94 10.99 -79.07
C ARG A 3 -43.18 12.25 -79.54
N PRO A 4 -41.99 12.55 -79.12
CA PRO A 4 -41.14 12.16 -77.97
C PRO A 4 -40.40 13.38 -77.39
N SER A 5 -39.58 13.15 -76.39
CA SER A 5 -38.11 13.36 -76.44
C SER A 5 -37.46 13.45 -75.05
N ARG A 6 -36.54 12.64 -74.93
CA ARG A 6 -35.31 12.72 -74.02
C ARG A 6 -34.47 13.91 -74.54
N PRO A 7 -33.40 14.33 -73.88
CA PRO A 7 -32.66 13.91 -72.67
C PRO A 7 -32.17 15.10 -71.84
N LEU A 8 -31.48 14.89 -70.81
CA LEU A 8 -30.09 15.33 -70.67
C LEU A 8 -29.54 15.03 -69.24
N ILE A 9 -28.49 14.29 -69.30
CA ILE A 9 -27.58 13.94 -68.29
C ILE A 9 -26.97 15.19 -67.64
N GLY A 10 -27.21 15.37 -66.36
CA GLY A 10 -26.47 16.33 -65.54
C GLY A 10 -25.48 15.54 -64.66
N LEU A 11 -24.25 15.49 -65.08
CA LEU A 11 -23.12 14.93 -64.33
C LEU A 11 -22.79 15.82 -63.15
N LEU A 12 -23.17 15.42 -61.95
CA LEU A 12 -22.81 16.12 -60.73
C LEU A 12 -21.54 15.55 -60.19
N VAL A 13 -20.44 16.24 -60.44
CA VAL A 13 -19.15 15.90 -59.85
C VAL A 13 -19.17 16.31 -58.38
N VAL A 14 -19.27 15.35 -57.50
CA VAL A 14 -19.09 15.55 -56.07
C VAL A 14 -17.61 15.58 -55.79
N ALA A 15 -17.06 16.75 -55.61
CA ALA A 15 -15.72 16.92 -55.10
C ALA A 15 -15.70 16.54 -53.60
N SER A 16 -15.20 15.36 -53.27
CA SER A 16 -14.90 14.95 -51.92
C SER A 16 -13.68 15.72 -51.40
N LEU A 17 -13.91 16.74 -50.58
CA LEU A 17 -12.87 17.30 -49.75
C LEU A 17 -12.52 16.27 -48.69
N ALA A 18 -11.42 15.59 -48.86
CA ALA A 18 -10.78 14.83 -47.77
C ALA A 18 -10.21 15.84 -46.77
N GLY A 19 -10.97 16.12 -45.74
CA GLY A 19 -10.46 16.78 -44.54
C GLY A 19 -9.47 15.88 -43.84
N ALA A 20 -8.19 16.20 -43.93
CA ALA A 20 -7.17 15.62 -43.10
C ALA A 20 -7.47 16.01 -41.65
N ALA A 21 -8.04 15.11 -40.90
CA ALA A 21 -8.12 15.22 -39.46
C ALA A 21 -6.72 15.07 -38.90
N ASP A 22 -6.08 16.19 -38.57
CA ASP A 22 -4.91 16.23 -37.75
C ASP A 22 -5.26 15.60 -36.41
N ALA A 23 -4.99 14.32 -36.28
CA ALA A 23 -4.96 13.63 -35.03
C ALA A 23 -3.74 14.15 -34.23
N ARG A 24 -3.90 15.31 -33.59
CA ARG A 24 -3.00 15.74 -32.55
C ARG A 24 -3.09 14.71 -31.43
N SER A 25 -2.23 13.71 -31.50
CA SER A 25 -1.91 12.85 -30.38
C SER A 25 -1.51 13.74 -29.21
N LYS A 26 -2.43 14.02 -28.30
CA LYS A 26 -2.10 14.56 -27.01
C LYS A 26 -1.21 13.52 -26.33
N LYS A 27 0.10 13.75 -26.37
CA LYS A 27 1.02 13.07 -25.47
C LYS A 27 0.54 13.37 -24.07
N HIS A 28 -0.25 12.46 -23.52
CA HIS A 28 -0.49 12.44 -22.07
C HIS A 28 0.88 12.29 -21.45
N ALA A 29 1.36 13.33 -20.80
CA ALA A 29 2.53 13.23 -19.94
C ALA A 29 2.21 12.09 -18.98
N ARG A 30 2.97 10.99 -19.11
CA ARG A 30 2.91 9.88 -18.15
C ARG A 30 3.24 10.49 -16.79
N GLN A 31 2.23 10.67 -15.96
CA GLN A 31 2.47 10.91 -14.56
C GLN A 31 3.29 9.72 -14.04
N PRO A 32 4.33 9.96 -13.24
CA PRO A 32 5.07 8.86 -12.64
C PRO A 32 4.08 7.99 -11.89
N GLN A 33 3.79 6.80 -12.44
CA GLN A 33 2.92 5.84 -11.78
C GLN A 33 3.68 5.28 -10.59
N MET A 34 3.29 5.72 -9.40
CA MET A 34 3.73 5.06 -8.18
C MET A 34 3.23 3.61 -8.21
N ALA A 35 4.04 2.69 -7.68
CA ALA A 35 3.63 1.30 -7.52
C ALA A 35 2.25 1.23 -6.82
N PRO A 36 1.40 0.26 -7.16
CA PRO A 36 0.07 0.12 -6.57
C PRO A 36 0.13 0.12 -5.04
N ALA A 37 -0.81 0.80 -4.41
CA ALA A 37 -0.94 0.76 -2.96
C ALA A 37 -1.46 -0.60 -2.46
N ASN A 38 -2.13 -1.34 -3.35
CA ASN A 38 -2.75 -2.63 -3.06
C ASN A 38 -1.96 -3.75 -3.74
N ILE A 39 -1.08 -4.39 -3.00
CA ILE A 39 -0.42 -5.62 -3.41
C ILE A 39 -1.04 -6.75 -2.58
N THR A 40 -1.83 -7.59 -3.23
CA THR A 40 -2.70 -8.58 -2.57
C THR A 40 -2.20 -10.02 -2.71
N THR A 41 -0.91 -10.23 -2.82
CA THR A 41 -0.36 -11.60 -2.81
C THR A 41 -0.40 -12.27 -1.44
N ILE A 42 -0.64 -11.51 -0.38
CA ILE A 42 -0.63 -11.99 1.01
C ILE A 42 -1.90 -11.60 1.80
N GLY A 43 -3.01 -11.25 1.15
CA GLY A 43 -4.27 -10.89 1.82
C GLY A 43 -4.33 -9.48 2.41
N VAL A 44 -3.20 -8.91 2.82
CA VAL A 44 -3.08 -7.54 3.36
C VAL A 44 -2.03 -6.73 2.57
N ASN A 45 -1.85 -5.46 2.91
CA ASN A 45 -0.87 -4.61 2.22
C ASN A 45 0.56 -5.14 2.41
N ALA A 46 1.23 -5.54 1.33
CA ALA A 46 2.56 -6.14 1.35
C ALA A 46 3.65 -5.18 1.85
N TYR A 47 3.52 -3.88 1.60
CA TYR A 47 4.48 -2.90 2.10
C TYR A 47 4.37 -2.71 3.60
N LEU A 48 3.13 -2.66 4.15
CA LEU A 48 2.91 -2.62 5.59
C LEU A 48 3.40 -3.91 6.27
N TRP A 49 3.12 -5.06 5.67
CA TRP A 49 3.60 -6.35 6.16
C TRP A 49 5.12 -6.40 6.25
N ARG A 50 5.80 -6.08 5.17
CA ARG A 50 7.26 -6.06 5.13
C ARG A 50 7.84 -5.04 6.10
N ALA A 51 7.28 -3.83 6.13
CA ALA A 51 7.73 -2.77 7.04
C ALA A 51 7.58 -3.17 8.51
N ALA A 52 6.48 -3.85 8.87
CA ALA A 52 6.26 -4.34 10.22
C ALA A 52 7.29 -5.40 10.62
N LEU A 53 7.52 -6.41 9.78
CA LEU A 53 8.54 -7.43 10.02
C LEU A 53 9.95 -6.82 10.16
N ASP A 54 10.30 -5.89 9.28
CA ASP A 54 11.59 -5.22 9.34
C ASP A 54 11.75 -4.34 10.60
N THR A 55 10.68 -3.67 11.01
CA THR A 55 10.70 -2.83 12.22
C THR A 55 10.84 -3.67 13.49
N LEU A 56 10.22 -4.84 13.52
CA LEU A 56 10.26 -5.76 14.66
C LEU A 56 11.38 -6.80 14.58
N SER A 57 12.32 -6.67 13.65
CA SER A 57 13.37 -7.67 13.38
C SER A 57 14.30 -7.93 14.56
N PHE A 58 14.39 -7.03 15.54
CA PHE A 58 15.17 -7.20 16.77
C PHE A 58 14.46 -8.09 17.83
N MET A 59 13.18 -8.41 17.61
CA MET A 59 12.38 -9.25 18.49
C MET A 59 12.14 -10.62 17.85
N ALA A 60 12.12 -11.68 18.65
CA ALA A 60 11.68 -12.98 18.16
C ALA A 60 10.17 -12.94 17.84
N ILE A 61 9.77 -13.53 16.74
CA ILE A 61 8.38 -13.63 16.34
C ILE A 61 7.75 -14.89 16.91
N ALA A 62 6.65 -14.73 17.64
CA ALA A 62 5.86 -15.84 18.20
C ALA A 62 4.86 -16.37 17.18
N GLN A 63 4.21 -15.48 16.42
CA GLN A 63 3.17 -15.84 15.47
C GLN A 63 3.10 -14.84 14.33
N THR A 64 2.87 -15.35 13.13
CA THR A 64 2.52 -14.54 11.95
C THR A 64 1.37 -15.17 11.19
N ASP A 65 0.44 -14.33 10.72
CA ASP A 65 -0.61 -14.69 9.79
C ASP A 65 -0.71 -13.61 8.71
N SER A 66 -0.15 -13.88 7.54
CA SER A 66 -0.13 -12.93 6.43
C SER A 66 -1.51 -12.72 5.78
N ASN A 67 -2.43 -13.68 5.91
CA ASN A 67 -3.78 -13.54 5.38
C ASN A 67 -4.66 -12.70 6.32
N GLY A 68 -4.56 -12.96 7.61
CA GLY A 68 -5.25 -12.17 8.64
C GLY A 68 -4.54 -10.88 9.00
N GLY A 69 -3.30 -10.67 8.54
CA GLY A 69 -2.54 -9.46 8.80
C GLY A 69 -2.04 -9.32 10.22
N VAL A 70 -1.69 -10.41 10.89
CA VAL A 70 -1.31 -10.41 12.31
C VAL A 70 0.15 -10.81 12.48
N ILE A 71 0.90 -10.03 13.25
CA ILE A 71 2.26 -10.34 13.70
C ILE A 71 2.29 -10.18 15.22
N ILE A 72 2.74 -11.21 15.93
CA ILE A 72 2.88 -11.20 17.39
C ILE A 72 4.31 -11.60 17.73
N THR A 73 4.98 -10.79 18.55
CA THR A 73 6.33 -11.10 19.02
C THR A 73 6.32 -11.93 20.29
N GLU A 74 7.44 -12.55 20.58
CA GLU A 74 7.75 -13.03 21.92
C GLU A 74 8.04 -11.86 22.87
N TRP A 75 8.15 -12.18 24.18
CA TRP A 75 8.63 -11.20 25.14
C TRP A 75 10.10 -10.85 24.87
N TYR A 76 10.34 -9.57 24.66
CA TYR A 76 11.68 -9.02 24.47
C TYR A 76 12.15 -8.32 25.75
N VAL A 77 13.27 -8.77 26.27
CA VAL A 77 13.94 -8.12 27.41
C VAL A 77 14.97 -7.15 26.87
N ASN A 78 14.84 -5.88 27.22
CA ASN A 78 15.83 -4.88 26.83
C ASN A 78 17.14 -5.14 27.62
N PRO A 79 18.28 -5.38 26.95
CA PRO A 79 19.56 -5.61 27.63
C PRO A 79 20.00 -4.43 28.51
N ALA A 80 19.61 -3.18 28.17
CA ALA A 80 19.92 -2.00 28.97
C ALA A 80 19.08 -1.91 30.25
N VAL A 81 17.90 -2.56 30.29
CA VAL A 81 16.99 -2.59 31.45
C VAL A 81 16.46 -4.04 31.63
N PRO A 82 17.27 -4.96 32.17
CA PRO A 82 16.93 -6.39 32.24
C PRO A 82 15.69 -6.71 33.10
N THR A 83 15.24 -5.74 33.88
CA THR A 83 14.02 -5.85 34.72
C THR A 83 12.74 -5.45 33.98
N GLU A 84 12.84 -5.15 32.69
CA GLU A 84 11.69 -4.81 31.86
C GLU A 84 11.62 -5.72 30.64
N ARG A 85 10.41 -6.10 30.25
CA ARG A 85 10.17 -6.79 28.99
C ARG A 85 8.93 -6.26 28.29
N MET A 86 8.93 -6.33 26.99
CA MET A 86 7.86 -5.86 26.11
C MET A 86 7.49 -6.93 25.11
N LYS A 87 6.23 -6.96 24.75
CA LYS A 87 5.64 -7.77 23.68
C LYS A 87 4.85 -6.86 22.76
N VAL A 88 4.96 -7.07 21.47
CA VAL A 88 4.28 -6.23 20.46
C VAL A 88 3.38 -7.09 19.58
N SER A 89 2.19 -6.58 19.30
CA SER A 89 1.27 -7.15 18.32
C SER A 89 0.95 -6.09 17.27
N VAL A 90 1.06 -6.47 16.00
CA VAL A 90 0.71 -5.63 14.85
C VAL A 90 -0.46 -6.27 14.13
N SER A 91 -1.45 -5.47 13.77
CA SER A 91 -2.59 -5.89 12.95
C SER A 91 -2.71 -4.97 11.74
N ILE A 92 -2.76 -5.56 10.55
CA ILE A 92 -2.98 -4.88 9.29
C ILE A 92 -4.36 -5.30 8.78
N LEU A 93 -5.27 -4.35 8.70
CA LEU A 93 -6.71 -4.60 8.56
C LEU A 93 -7.22 -4.58 7.11
N ASP A 94 -6.38 -4.12 6.16
CA ASP A 94 -6.78 -3.95 4.76
C ASP A 94 -5.55 -4.04 3.84
N SER A 95 -5.81 -4.18 2.55
CA SER A 95 -4.81 -4.13 1.48
C SER A 95 -4.37 -2.70 1.12
N ALA A 96 -5.08 -1.68 1.57
CA ALA A 96 -4.74 -0.28 1.32
C ALA A 96 -3.55 0.20 2.17
N LEU A 97 -2.72 1.09 1.61
CA LEU A 97 -1.63 1.73 2.35
C LEU A 97 -2.13 3.02 3.00
N ARG A 98 -2.77 2.89 4.15
CA ARG A 98 -3.38 3.99 4.92
C ARG A 98 -3.06 3.85 6.41
N PRO A 99 -3.03 4.96 7.16
CA PRO A 99 -2.75 4.91 8.62
C PRO A 99 -3.80 4.14 9.41
N ASP A 100 -5.06 4.27 9.04
CA ASP A 100 -6.22 3.71 9.76
C ASP A 100 -6.33 2.18 9.68
N VAL A 101 -5.59 1.54 8.77
CA VAL A 101 -5.56 0.08 8.63
C VAL A 101 -4.45 -0.59 9.43
N LEU A 102 -3.56 0.18 10.03
CA LEU A 102 -2.47 -0.32 10.86
C LEU A 102 -2.80 -0.10 12.33
N ARG A 103 -2.65 -1.13 13.14
CA ARG A 103 -2.82 -1.08 14.59
C ARG A 103 -1.65 -1.77 15.26
N VAL A 104 -1.05 -1.08 16.20
CA VAL A 104 -0.02 -1.62 17.07
C VAL A 104 -0.52 -1.62 18.50
N SER A 105 -0.35 -2.72 19.18
CA SER A 105 -0.55 -2.82 20.62
C SER A 105 0.67 -3.45 21.26
N SER A 106 1.02 -3.02 22.46
CA SER A 106 2.12 -3.57 23.21
C SER A 106 1.72 -3.87 24.65
N ALA A 107 2.35 -4.90 25.20
CA ALA A 107 2.28 -5.24 26.62
C ALA A 107 3.67 -5.03 27.23
N ARG A 108 3.72 -4.50 28.44
CA ARG A 108 4.95 -4.26 29.18
C ARG A 108 4.85 -4.92 30.55
N GLN A 109 5.93 -5.55 30.96
CA GLN A 109 6.06 -6.12 32.29
C GLN A 109 7.36 -5.66 32.95
N ILE A 110 7.32 -5.55 34.27
CA ILE A 110 8.49 -5.29 35.10
C ILE A 110 8.71 -6.48 36.03
N TYR A 111 9.97 -6.77 36.33
CA TYR A 111 10.34 -7.82 37.27
C TYR A 111 10.36 -7.28 38.68
N LYS A 112 9.48 -7.82 39.54
CA LYS A 112 9.36 -7.44 40.93
C LYS A 112 9.18 -8.69 41.81
N ASN A 113 9.91 -8.77 42.93
CA ASN A 113 9.74 -9.82 43.92
C ASN A 113 9.74 -11.25 43.34
N GLY A 114 10.65 -11.51 42.38
CA GLY A 114 10.80 -12.83 41.77
C GLY A 114 9.80 -13.15 40.66
N GLN A 115 8.97 -12.21 40.21
CA GLN A 115 7.99 -12.43 39.14
C GLN A 115 7.79 -11.22 38.20
N TRP A 116 7.31 -11.52 37.02
CA TRP A 116 6.95 -10.51 36.04
C TRP A 116 5.52 -9.98 36.31
N VAL A 117 5.40 -8.66 36.41
CA VAL A 117 4.15 -7.97 36.71
C VAL A 117 3.79 -7.01 35.59
N ASP A 118 2.55 -7.05 35.14
CA ASP A 118 2.04 -6.13 34.12
C ASP A 118 2.16 -4.68 34.58
N THR A 119 2.57 -3.82 33.65
CA THR A 119 2.67 -2.38 33.88
C THR A 119 2.16 -1.62 32.67
N ALA A 120 1.80 -0.37 32.88
CA ALA A 120 1.26 0.46 31.82
C ALA A 120 2.29 0.72 30.71
N VAL A 121 1.82 0.68 29.47
CA VAL A 121 2.55 1.16 28.30
C VAL A 121 2.13 2.60 28.02
N GLN A 122 3.07 3.45 27.67
CA GLN A 122 2.73 4.81 27.25
C GLN A 122 2.01 4.74 25.88
N ALA A 123 0.87 5.44 25.76
CA ALA A 123 0.09 5.47 24.53
C ALA A 123 0.92 5.90 23.30
N SER A 124 1.83 6.86 23.50
CA SER A 124 2.76 7.35 22.49
C SER A 124 3.71 6.28 21.94
N THR A 125 3.94 5.17 22.67
CA THR A 125 4.81 4.08 22.19
C THR A 125 4.16 3.34 21.02
N ASN A 126 2.88 3.00 21.11
CA ASN A 126 2.15 2.34 20.05
C ASN A 126 2.01 3.22 18.82
N GLU A 127 1.63 4.49 19.03
CA GLU A 127 1.52 5.50 17.96
C GLU A 127 2.85 5.70 17.24
N LYS A 128 3.96 5.73 17.98
CA LYS A 128 5.29 5.87 17.40
C LYS A 128 5.69 4.66 16.55
N LEU A 129 5.36 3.46 16.98
CA LEU A 129 5.59 2.25 16.19
C LEU A 129 4.73 2.24 14.92
N GLU A 130 3.46 2.63 15.00
CA GLU A 130 2.58 2.77 13.84
C GLU A 130 3.16 3.77 12.82
N GLU A 131 3.62 4.93 13.28
CA GLU A 131 4.26 5.95 12.44
C GLU A 131 5.51 5.42 11.73
N ILE A 132 6.41 4.75 12.45
CA ILE A 132 7.64 4.16 11.91
C ILE A 132 7.33 3.13 10.85
N ILE A 133 6.40 2.21 11.13
CA ILE A 133 6.00 1.16 10.18
C ILE A 133 5.38 1.77 8.92
N LEU A 134 4.48 2.73 9.09
CA LEU A 134 3.82 3.41 7.98
C LEU A 134 4.81 4.18 7.10
N GLN A 135 5.74 4.91 7.71
CA GLN A 135 6.78 5.62 6.97
C GLN A 135 7.66 4.66 6.18
N LYS A 136 8.09 3.58 6.79
CA LYS A 136 8.90 2.55 6.13
C LYS A 136 8.15 1.87 4.97
N ALA A 137 6.87 1.61 5.14
CA ALA A 137 6.02 1.06 4.08
C ALA A 137 5.91 2.00 2.87
N ARG A 138 5.78 3.30 3.12
CA ARG A 138 5.77 4.33 2.06
C ARG A 138 7.12 4.40 1.32
N ASP A 139 8.22 4.27 2.05
CA ASP A 139 9.56 4.25 1.46
C ASP A 139 9.76 3.02 0.57
N LEU A 140 9.36 1.85 1.03
CA LEU A 140 9.39 0.61 0.25
C LEU A 140 8.58 0.74 -1.04
N ARG A 141 7.38 1.33 -0.97
CA ARG A 141 6.54 1.59 -2.14
C ARG A 141 7.21 2.56 -3.14
N ARG A 142 7.81 3.65 -2.64
CA ARG A 142 8.53 4.60 -3.50
C ARG A 142 9.72 3.94 -4.21
N ASN A 143 10.49 3.14 -3.49
CA ASN A 143 11.65 2.44 -4.04
C ASN A 143 11.23 1.39 -5.08
N ALA A 144 10.12 0.69 -4.86
CA ALA A 144 9.58 -0.25 -5.85
C ALA A 144 9.15 0.46 -7.13
N ALA A 145 8.56 1.66 -7.04
CA ALA A 145 8.17 2.45 -8.19
C ALA A 145 9.37 3.04 -8.97
N ALA A 146 10.50 3.29 -8.29
CA ALA A 146 11.71 3.82 -8.93
C ALA A 146 12.52 2.75 -9.66
N ASN A 147 12.38 1.48 -9.29
CA ASN A 147 13.14 0.35 -9.83
C ASN A 147 12.36 -0.49 -10.86
N GLY A 148 11.12 -0.14 -11.15
CA GLY A 148 10.25 -0.79 -12.14
C GLY A 148 10.06 0.07 -13.39
#